data_2d57eaebd7bcfe1b26546b096e9c7c4b
#
_entry.id   2d57eaebd7bcfe1b26546b096e9c7c4b
#
_cell.length_a   1.000
_cell.length_b   1.000
_cell.length_c   1.000
_cell.angle_alpha   90.00
_cell.angle_beta   90.00
_cell.angle_gamma   90.00
#
_symmetry.space_group_name_H-M   'P 1'
#
loop_
_entity.id
_entity.type
_entity.pdbx_description
1 polymer ?
#
loop_
_entity_poly.entity_id
_entity_poly.type
_entity_poly.pdbx_seq_one_letter_code
_entity_poly.pdbx_strand_id
1 'polypeptide(L)'
;MRGWSDWQSCLASSLERLDGLQREAQALQSETNRYIRPILLVQVERTGRDMRDAGFIHAEDAKAYLMQLGLTEKQIAIKTSDRNDLSAPENIELLSPQCEVRAIITKQALQEGWDCPFAYVLCALAAGKDIRAMTQLMGRILRLPHVAKTGRAALDACYVLCHDAKTGDVVKAIKQSLETEGMGDLGLAVTGPGTESLTRKETFKRRPQFAHLSIYLPRVTWVEHDAMGNKRRRELAYESDIIARIDWTGLDTTALAQDWAPDARGQHGAQLHLGLELLRAQQQNPNMEPAEDDTAPLRLDRARLVRGLLDIVPNAWIAWGAVDAVLTQLLARGLAERAIAVSSASLLERLRADLEAERDRLAQAVFEHCMQQGWVEFRLRTDATDYVLPQEFALELSGKPTFMQRPDAKLIEKSLFEPALEALTDNGFERDVACYLDSQAALQWWHRNVAKAQYGLQGWKRNKVYPDFVFARVSGDGQNTVVVLETKGLHLAGSDDTQYKQALLQRLTQAYASQSLSSMGEVELLGDGQGLVCDLVFDTAWQGSLAARHFRP
;
A
#
# COMPACT_ATOMS: atom_id res chain seq x y z
N MET A 1 21.19 -2.39 -2.84
CA MET A 1 21.04 -0.98 -3.28
C MET A 1 22.37 -0.27 -3.07
N ARG A 2 23.02 0.25 -4.09
CA ARG A 2 24.14 1.20 -3.93
C ARG A 2 23.53 2.60 -4.00
N GLY A 3 23.62 3.37 -2.93
CA GLY A 3 23.31 4.80 -2.98
C GLY A 3 24.23 5.48 -3.98
N TRP A 4 23.78 6.55 -4.59
CA TRP A 4 24.59 7.37 -5.46
C TRP A 4 25.64 8.07 -4.59
N SER A 5 26.92 7.94 -4.96
CA SER A 5 27.99 8.63 -4.24
C SER A 5 28.00 10.14 -4.49
N ASP A 6 27.22 10.60 -5.45
CA ASP A 6 27.15 11.97 -5.95
C ASP A 6 25.73 12.33 -6.33
N TRP A 7 25.22 13.45 -5.83
CA TRP A 7 23.87 13.92 -6.09
C TRP A 7 23.63 14.29 -7.56
N GLN A 8 24.67 14.75 -8.27
CA GLN A 8 24.60 15.07 -9.69
C GLN A 8 24.28 13.82 -10.51
N SER A 9 24.96 12.72 -10.23
CA SER A 9 24.68 11.44 -10.89
C SER A 9 23.27 10.93 -10.63
N CYS A 10 22.75 11.10 -9.42
CA CYS A 10 21.36 10.78 -9.07
C CYS A 10 20.37 11.62 -9.89
N LEU A 11 20.62 12.92 -9.98
CA LEU A 11 19.76 13.85 -10.72
C LEU A 11 19.83 13.61 -12.23
N ALA A 12 21.02 13.32 -12.78
CA ALA A 12 21.20 12.97 -14.18
C ALA A 12 20.42 11.70 -14.57
N SER A 13 20.53 10.65 -13.76
CA SER A 13 19.78 9.40 -13.99
C SER A 13 18.26 9.58 -13.84
N SER A 14 17.83 10.51 -12.96
CA SER A 14 16.41 10.87 -12.85
C SER A 14 15.89 11.55 -14.12
N LEU A 15 16.69 12.40 -14.73
CA LEU A 15 16.36 13.06 -16.00
C LEU A 15 16.36 12.05 -17.16
N GLU A 16 17.33 11.14 -17.23
CA GLU A 16 17.36 10.07 -18.23
C GLU A 16 16.12 9.18 -18.15
N ARG A 17 15.70 8.82 -16.93
CA ARG A 17 14.44 8.08 -16.71
C ARG A 17 13.24 8.89 -17.21
N LEU A 18 13.18 10.18 -16.91
CA LEU A 18 12.13 11.07 -17.39
C LEU A 18 12.05 11.12 -18.92
N ASP A 19 13.19 11.18 -19.58
CA ASP A 19 13.28 11.19 -21.06
C ASP A 19 12.79 9.87 -21.66
N GLY A 20 13.07 8.75 -20.99
CA GLY A 20 12.52 7.46 -21.36
C GLY A 20 10.99 7.43 -21.29
N LEU A 21 10.44 7.92 -20.17
CA LEU A 21 8.99 8.02 -19.97
C LEU A 21 8.32 9.00 -20.94
N GLN A 22 8.99 10.07 -21.32
CA GLN A 22 8.48 11.03 -22.32
C GLN A 22 8.32 10.37 -23.69
N ARG A 23 9.25 9.51 -24.11
CA ARG A 23 9.14 8.74 -25.36
C ARG A 23 7.95 7.77 -25.32
N GLU A 24 7.75 7.07 -24.21
CA GLU A 24 6.59 6.19 -24.01
C GLU A 24 5.26 6.97 -24.03
N ALA A 25 5.22 8.15 -23.40
CA ALA A 25 4.03 9.01 -23.37
C ALA A 25 3.69 9.54 -24.77
N GLN A 26 4.69 9.92 -25.56
CA GLN A 26 4.49 10.35 -26.96
C GLN A 26 3.97 9.21 -27.83
N ALA A 27 4.50 8.00 -27.68
CA ALA A 27 4.00 6.82 -28.38
C ALA A 27 2.54 6.51 -28.00
N LEU A 28 2.20 6.57 -26.70
CA LEU A 28 0.82 6.41 -26.22
C LEU A 28 -0.11 7.49 -26.81
N GLN A 29 0.33 8.74 -26.83
CA GLN A 29 -0.47 9.84 -27.39
C GLN A 29 -0.74 9.63 -28.89
N SER A 30 0.23 9.15 -29.64
CA SER A 30 0.06 8.84 -31.07
C SER A 30 -0.95 7.73 -31.32
N GLU A 31 -1.03 6.74 -30.43
CA GLU A 31 -1.93 5.59 -30.56
C GLU A 31 -3.36 5.88 -30.05
N THR A 32 -3.47 6.64 -28.94
CA THR A 32 -4.73 6.77 -28.17
C THR A 32 -5.24 8.20 -28.08
N ASN A 33 -4.51 9.18 -28.57
CA ASN A 33 -4.73 10.62 -28.38
C ASN A 33 -4.76 11.07 -26.91
N ARG A 34 -4.21 10.27 -25.99
CA ARG A 34 -4.16 10.53 -24.55
C ARG A 34 -2.86 11.27 -24.22
N TYR A 35 -2.97 12.52 -23.83
CA TYR A 35 -1.83 13.36 -23.49
C TYR A 35 -1.33 13.08 -22.06
N ILE A 36 -0.03 12.78 -21.95
CA ILE A 36 0.70 12.67 -20.68
C ILE A 36 2.05 13.35 -20.89
N ARG A 37 2.46 14.20 -19.95
CA ARG A 37 3.80 14.78 -19.87
C ARG A 37 4.42 14.38 -18.53
N PRO A 38 5.34 13.40 -18.49
CA PRO A 38 6.03 13.03 -17.28
C PRO A 38 6.80 14.22 -16.67
N ILE A 39 6.68 14.39 -15.36
CA ILE A 39 7.32 15.46 -14.59
C ILE A 39 8.24 14.83 -13.55
N LEU A 40 9.44 15.40 -13.42
CA LEU A 40 10.43 15.10 -12.38
C LEU A 40 10.22 15.98 -11.16
N LEU A 41 10.03 15.40 -9.99
CA LEU A 41 10.11 16.08 -8.71
C LEU A 41 11.53 15.94 -8.15
N VAL A 42 12.14 17.06 -7.77
CA VAL A 42 13.45 17.08 -7.12
C VAL A 42 13.30 17.61 -5.72
N GLN A 43 13.49 16.76 -4.73
CA GLN A 43 13.46 17.16 -3.32
C GLN A 43 14.87 17.53 -2.85
N VAL A 44 15.04 18.80 -2.46
CA VAL A 44 16.30 19.33 -1.93
C VAL A 44 16.19 19.62 -0.44
N GLU A 45 17.34 19.84 0.23
CA GLU A 45 17.41 20.05 1.67
C GLU A 45 16.80 21.37 2.12
N ARG A 46 16.36 21.42 3.38
CA ARG A 46 15.90 22.65 4.04
C ARG A 46 17.12 23.48 4.45
N THR A 47 17.46 24.48 3.67
CA THR A 47 18.55 25.38 3.97
C THR A 47 18.10 26.84 3.96
N GLY A 48 18.55 27.64 4.95
CA GLY A 48 18.46 29.10 4.93
C GLY A 48 19.46 29.69 3.94
N ARG A 49 19.36 31.02 3.64
CA ARG A 49 20.27 31.73 2.71
C ARG A 49 21.75 31.62 3.09
N ASP A 50 22.06 31.39 4.38
CA ASP A 50 23.40 31.44 4.94
C ASP A 50 24.12 30.08 5.07
N MET A 51 23.54 29.01 4.52
CA MET A 51 24.06 27.64 4.72
C MET A 51 24.72 27.01 3.48
N ARG A 52 25.14 27.82 2.50
CA ARG A 52 25.78 27.32 1.27
C ARG A 52 27.13 26.61 1.54
N ASP A 53 27.83 27.03 2.59
CA ASP A 53 29.16 26.50 2.92
C ASP A 53 29.10 25.19 3.74
N ALA A 54 27.91 24.71 4.10
CA ALA A 54 27.74 23.52 4.96
C ALA A 54 27.54 22.19 4.19
N GLY A 55 27.74 22.20 2.87
CA GLY A 55 27.63 20.98 2.04
C GLY A 55 26.22 20.51 1.74
N PHE A 56 25.20 21.36 1.96
CA PHE A 56 23.80 21.07 1.64
C PHE A 56 23.48 21.37 0.16
N ILE A 57 22.56 20.57 -0.42
CA ILE A 57 22.13 20.72 -1.82
C ILE A 57 20.98 21.73 -1.89
N HIS A 58 21.24 22.88 -2.52
CA HIS A 58 20.25 23.95 -2.67
C HIS A 58 19.42 23.81 -3.94
N ALA A 59 18.23 24.43 -3.95
CA ALA A 59 17.34 24.43 -5.12
C ALA A 59 18.00 25.08 -6.35
N GLU A 60 18.79 26.14 -6.17
CA GLU A 60 19.48 26.82 -7.27
C GLU A 60 20.61 25.97 -7.86
N ASP A 61 21.30 25.16 -7.02
CA ASP A 61 22.35 24.24 -7.48
C ASP A 61 21.74 23.12 -8.33
N ALA A 62 20.62 22.54 -7.89
CA ALA A 62 19.86 21.55 -8.65
C ALA A 62 19.33 22.15 -9.98
N LYS A 63 18.81 23.40 -9.96
CA LYS A 63 18.38 24.13 -11.18
C LYS A 63 19.54 24.31 -12.14
N ALA A 64 20.68 24.84 -11.67
CA ALA A 64 21.85 25.08 -12.49
C ALA A 64 22.35 23.79 -13.14
N TYR A 65 22.36 22.68 -12.41
CA TYR A 65 22.78 21.39 -12.95
C TYR A 65 21.78 20.80 -13.96
N LEU A 66 20.48 20.92 -13.75
CA LEU A 66 19.46 20.51 -14.73
C LEU A 66 19.58 21.33 -16.04
N MET A 67 19.92 22.61 -15.94
CA MET A 67 20.20 23.43 -17.13
C MET A 67 21.47 22.97 -17.88
N GLN A 68 22.51 22.56 -17.16
CA GLN A 68 23.71 21.96 -17.77
C GLN A 68 23.38 20.63 -18.48
N LEU A 69 22.41 19.89 -17.99
CA LEU A 69 21.90 18.66 -18.62
C LEU A 69 20.94 18.91 -19.80
N GLY A 70 20.67 20.18 -20.15
CA GLY A 70 19.94 20.55 -21.35
C GLY A 70 18.49 20.98 -21.15
N LEU A 71 17.98 21.08 -19.91
CA LEU A 71 16.67 21.68 -19.67
C LEU A 71 16.73 23.22 -19.78
N THR A 72 15.71 23.80 -20.38
CA THR A 72 15.55 25.26 -20.44
C THR A 72 15.02 25.82 -19.12
N GLU A 73 15.18 27.12 -18.89
CA GLU A 73 14.67 27.77 -17.69
C GLU A 73 13.16 27.61 -17.53
N LYS A 74 12.39 27.66 -18.62
CA LYS A 74 10.93 27.46 -18.62
C LYS A 74 10.50 26.03 -18.27
N GLN A 75 11.39 25.05 -18.47
CA GLN A 75 11.13 23.66 -18.13
C GLN A 75 11.38 23.32 -16.66
N ILE A 76 11.92 24.28 -15.88
CA ILE A 76 12.27 24.08 -14.47
C ILE A 76 11.49 25.07 -13.62
N ALA A 77 10.65 24.57 -12.72
CA ALA A 77 9.94 25.38 -11.74
C ALA A 77 10.50 25.12 -10.32
N ILE A 78 10.70 26.17 -9.55
CA ILE A 78 11.08 26.09 -8.13
C ILE A 78 9.87 26.39 -7.28
N LYS A 79 9.55 25.49 -6.33
CA LYS A 79 8.51 25.68 -5.33
C LYS A 79 9.09 25.49 -3.93
N THR A 80 9.35 26.60 -3.26
CA THR A 80 9.83 26.68 -1.88
C THR A 80 8.95 27.65 -1.09
N SER A 81 9.24 27.88 0.20
CA SER A 81 8.59 28.93 1.00
C SER A 81 8.77 30.31 0.42
N ASP A 82 9.95 30.57 -0.19
CA ASP A 82 10.37 31.90 -0.64
C ASP A 82 10.14 32.12 -2.14
N ARG A 83 9.86 31.08 -2.89
CA ARG A 83 9.69 31.14 -4.35
C ARG A 83 8.64 30.14 -4.82
N ASN A 84 7.71 30.60 -5.67
CA ASN A 84 6.63 29.76 -6.22
C ASN A 84 6.46 30.00 -7.72
N ASP A 85 7.30 29.37 -8.53
CA ASP A 85 7.22 29.47 -9.99
C ASP A 85 5.98 28.78 -10.57
N LEU A 86 5.33 27.87 -9.81
CA LEU A 86 4.09 27.21 -10.24
C LEU A 86 2.87 28.15 -10.22
N SER A 87 2.96 29.32 -9.59
CA SER A 87 1.91 30.34 -9.62
C SER A 87 2.02 31.30 -10.82
N ALA A 88 3.08 31.18 -11.62
CA ALA A 88 3.22 31.97 -12.82
C ALA A 88 2.12 31.64 -13.85
N PRO A 89 1.58 32.62 -14.60
CA PRO A 89 0.45 32.38 -15.51
C PRO A 89 0.68 31.25 -16.51
N GLU A 90 1.90 31.05 -17.00
CA GLU A 90 2.31 29.99 -17.91
C GLU A 90 2.34 28.60 -17.27
N ASN A 91 2.37 28.50 -15.94
CA ASN A 91 2.50 27.26 -15.18
C ASN A 91 1.23 26.89 -14.38
N ILE A 92 0.23 27.78 -14.33
CA ILE A 92 -1.01 27.57 -13.56
C ILE A 92 -1.71 26.27 -14.00
N GLU A 93 -1.78 26.02 -15.31
CA GLU A 93 -2.36 24.78 -15.86
C GLU A 93 -1.25 23.75 -16.10
N LEU A 94 -0.67 23.23 -15.02
CA LEU A 94 0.47 22.30 -15.08
C LEU A 94 0.22 21.06 -15.93
N LEU A 95 -1.03 20.63 -16.11
CA LEU A 95 -1.40 19.46 -16.92
C LEU A 95 -1.70 19.80 -18.38
N SER A 96 -1.69 21.11 -18.74
CA SER A 96 -1.96 21.57 -20.09
C SER A 96 -0.78 21.24 -21.04
N PRO A 97 -1.06 20.92 -22.32
CA PRO A 97 -0.03 20.75 -23.34
C PRO A 97 0.82 22.02 -23.58
N GLN A 98 0.30 23.21 -23.22
CA GLN A 98 0.99 24.49 -23.38
C GLN A 98 2.04 24.74 -22.28
N CYS A 99 1.92 24.10 -21.13
CA CYS A 99 2.88 24.23 -20.05
C CYS A 99 4.17 23.46 -20.40
N GLU A 100 5.33 24.12 -20.29
CA GLU A 100 6.63 23.54 -20.64
C GLU A 100 7.32 22.83 -19.44
N VAL A 101 6.81 22.96 -18.21
CA VAL A 101 7.45 22.45 -16.99
C VAL A 101 7.67 20.94 -17.05
N ARG A 102 8.91 20.52 -16.94
CA ARG A 102 9.35 19.11 -16.89
C ARG A 102 10.00 18.71 -15.57
N ALA A 103 10.53 19.69 -14.82
CA ALA A 103 11.12 19.46 -13.51
C ALA A 103 10.59 20.48 -12.49
N ILE A 104 10.25 19.99 -11.29
CA ILE A 104 9.82 20.83 -10.16
C ILE A 104 10.77 20.56 -9.01
N ILE A 105 11.47 21.61 -8.57
CA ILE A 105 12.40 21.56 -7.44
C ILE A 105 11.68 22.08 -6.19
N THR A 106 11.68 21.27 -5.12
CA THR A 106 10.98 21.61 -3.88
C THR A 106 11.80 21.26 -2.64
N LYS A 107 11.59 21.99 -1.55
CA LYS A 107 12.10 21.64 -0.22
C LYS A 107 11.08 20.78 0.54
N GLN A 108 9.95 21.37 0.93
CA GLN A 108 8.83 20.71 1.61
C GLN A 108 7.46 21.24 1.15
N ALA A 109 7.45 22.23 0.28
CA ALA A 109 6.26 23.02 -0.03
C ALA A 109 5.16 22.26 -0.81
N LEU A 110 5.42 21.02 -1.25
CA LEU A 110 4.43 20.20 -1.95
C LEU A 110 3.67 19.24 -1.01
N GLN A 111 3.86 19.37 0.31
CA GLN A 111 3.25 18.45 1.28
C GLN A 111 1.74 18.69 1.46
N GLU A 112 1.23 19.90 1.23
CA GLU A 112 -0.19 20.22 1.41
C GLU A 112 -0.83 20.74 0.11
N GLY A 113 -1.94 20.11 -0.29
CA GLY A 113 -2.83 20.59 -1.35
C GLY A 113 -2.34 20.49 -2.79
N TRP A 114 -1.09 20.08 -3.04
CA TRP A 114 -0.57 19.94 -4.41
C TRP A 114 -0.94 18.59 -5.00
N ASP A 115 -1.47 18.59 -6.20
CA ASP A 115 -1.85 17.41 -6.96
C ASP A 115 -1.32 17.51 -8.39
N CYS A 116 -0.49 16.55 -8.80
CA CYS A 116 0.01 16.46 -10.15
C CYS A 116 0.14 15.00 -10.59
N PRO A 117 -0.88 14.45 -11.25
CA PRO A 117 -0.86 13.07 -11.72
C PRO A 117 0.18 12.83 -12.84
N PHE A 118 0.85 13.87 -13.33
CA PHE A 118 1.97 13.76 -14.27
C PHE A 118 3.34 13.66 -13.59
N ALA A 119 3.43 13.71 -12.26
CA ALA A 119 4.66 13.50 -11.53
C ALA A 119 4.99 11.99 -11.48
N TYR A 120 5.97 11.57 -12.27
CA TYR A 120 6.37 10.17 -12.44
C TYR A 120 7.68 9.81 -11.76
N VAL A 121 8.58 10.78 -11.63
CA VAL A 121 9.93 10.56 -11.09
C VAL A 121 10.15 11.46 -9.89
N LEU A 122 10.57 10.89 -8.76
CA LEU A 122 11.02 11.61 -7.58
C LEU A 122 12.53 11.40 -7.43
N CYS A 123 13.29 12.50 -7.47
CA CYS A 123 14.69 12.54 -7.12
C CYS A 123 14.84 13.12 -5.72
N ALA A 124 15.14 12.27 -4.73
CA ALA A 124 15.31 12.67 -3.35
C ALA A 124 16.79 12.96 -3.07
N LEU A 125 17.16 14.24 -3.05
CA LEU A 125 18.50 14.71 -2.75
C LEU A 125 18.67 15.09 -1.27
N ALA A 126 17.58 15.29 -0.55
CA ALA A 126 17.60 15.52 0.89
C ALA A 126 17.92 14.22 1.64
N ALA A 127 18.82 14.28 2.60
CA ALA A 127 19.09 13.17 3.51
C ALA A 127 17.80 12.80 4.26
N GLY A 128 17.38 11.54 4.16
CA GLY A 128 16.07 11.01 4.55
C GLY A 128 15.74 11.08 6.04
N LYS A 129 15.73 12.28 6.62
CA LYS A 129 15.37 12.51 8.04
C LYS A 129 13.87 12.54 8.31
N ASP A 130 13.05 12.74 7.27
CA ASP A 130 11.59 12.82 7.42
C ASP A 130 10.88 11.80 6.52
N ILE A 131 10.74 10.59 7.05
CA ILE A 131 10.09 9.46 6.36
C ILE A 131 8.63 9.78 6.06
N ARG A 132 7.92 10.49 6.96
CA ARG A 132 6.51 10.87 6.76
C ARG A 132 6.35 11.81 5.57
N ALA A 133 7.22 12.82 5.47
CA ALA A 133 7.21 13.75 4.34
C ALA A 133 7.47 13.02 3.01
N MET A 134 8.37 12.05 3.00
CA MET A 134 8.66 11.24 1.82
C MET A 134 7.49 10.35 1.43
N THR A 135 6.84 9.69 2.39
CA THR A 135 5.65 8.85 2.15
C THR A 135 4.49 9.68 1.59
N GLN A 136 4.24 10.87 2.12
CA GLN A 136 3.20 11.77 1.60
C GLN A 136 3.50 12.23 0.17
N LEU A 137 4.75 12.55 -0.15
CA LEU A 137 5.17 12.85 -1.51
C LEU A 137 4.94 11.68 -2.46
N MET A 138 5.31 10.47 -2.03
CA MET A 138 5.09 9.25 -2.83
C MET A 138 3.61 8.99 -3.07
N GLY A 139 2.75 9.12 -2.07
CA GLY A 139 1.30 8.97 -2.23
C GLY A 139 0.69 9.93 -3.24
N ARG A 140 1.35 11.08 -3.51
CA ARG A 140 0.92 12.05 -4.52
C ARG A 140 1.40 11.71 -5.93
N ILE A 141 2.62 11.17 -6.08
CA ILE A 141 3.13 10.73 -7.39
C ILE A 141 2.58 9.37 -7.84
N LEU A 142 2.01 8.59 -6.93
CA LEU A 142 1.35 7.31 -7.25
C LEU A 142 -0.04 7.46 -7.89
N ARG A 143 -0.48 8.67 -8.17
CA ARG A 143 -1.76 8.93 -8.84
C ARG A 143 -1.64 8.69 -10.34
N LEU A 144 -2.52 7.83 -10.84
CA LEU A 144 -2.58 7.55 -12.27
C LEU A 144 -3.15 8.76 -13.04
N PRO A 145 -2.49 9.19 -14.14
CA PRO A 145 -3.05 10.18 -15.04
C PRO A 145 -4.44 9.78 -15.52
N HIS A 146 -5.38 10.73 -15.47
CA HIS A 146 -6.78 10.51 -15.86
C HIS A 146 -7.48 9.38 -15.08
N VAL A 147 -6.97 9.02 -13.89
CA VAL A 147 -7.52 7.97 -13.00
C VAL A 147 -7.65 6.60 -13.70
N ALA A 148 -6.83 6.33 -14.72
CA ALA A 148 -6.88 5.09 -15.48
C ALA A 148 -5.49 4.60 -15.87
N LYS A 149 -5.28 3.28 -15.85
CA LYS A 149 -4.06 2.67 -16.36
C LYS A 149 -3.88 2.97 -17.85
N THR A 150 -2.63 3.11 -18.25
CA THR A 150 -2.26 3.36 -19.64
C THR A 150 -2.12 2.07 -20.46
N GLY A 151 -1.94 0.93 -19.79
CA GLY A 151 -1.59 -0.35 -20.39
C GLY A 151 -0.10 -0.48 -20.76
N ARG A 152 0.70 0.56 -20.48
CA ARG A 152 2.15 0.56 -20.65
C ARG A 152 2.80 0.49 -19.28
N ALA A 153 3.51 -0.60 -18.98
CA ALA A 153 4.09 -0.85 -17.66
C ALA A 153 4.96 0.31 -17.15
N ALA A 154 5.70 0.97 -18.06
CA ALA A 154 6.53 2.13 -17.71
C ALA A 154 5.71 3.34 -17.27
N LEU A 155 4.54 3.60 -17.84
CA LEU A 155 3.65 4.71 -17.51
C LEU A 155 2.61 4.36 -16.43
N ASP A 156 2.53 3.10 -16.05
CA ASP A 156 1.69 2.63 -14.93
C ASP A 156 2.52 2.43 -13.64
N ALA A 157 3.76 2.94 -13.62
CA ALA A 157 4.68 2.90 -12.50
C ALA A 157 5.27 4.28 -12.20
N CYS A 158 5.64 4.53 -10.94
CA CYS A 158 6.38 5.71 -10.50
C CYS A 158 7.80 5.31 -10.07
N TYR A 159 8.73 6.25 -10.20
CA TYR A 159 10.14 5.99 -10.00
C TYR A 159 10.71 6.90 -8.91
N VAL A 160 11.43 6.34 -7.95
CA VAL A 160 12.10 7.09 -6.89
C VAL A 160 13.58 6.79 -6.92
N LEU A 161 14.38 7.84 -7.08
CA LEU A 161 15.83 7.78 -7.03
C LEU A 161 16.31 8.59 -5.83
N CYS A 162 17.25 8.04 -5.06
CA CYS A 162 17.74 8.66 -3.84
C CYS A 162 19.26 8.77 -3.85
N HIS A 163 19.77 9.86 -3.30
CA HIS A 163 21.20 10.18 -3.31
C HIS A 163 22.01 9.45 -2.22
N ASP A 164 21.44 9.08 -1.06
CA ASP A 164 22.22 8.60 0.09
C ASP A 164 22.21 7.06 0.23
N ALA A 165 23.34 6.51 0.76
CA ALA A 165 23.55 5.08 1.01
C ALA A 165 22.63 4.50 2.12
N LYS A 166 22.06 5.32 3.00
CA LYS A 166 21.03 4.94 3.99
C LYS A 166 19.66 4.71 3.37
N THR A 167 19.56 4.85 2.07
CA THR A 167 18.34 4.75 1.26
C THR A 167 17.64 3.39 1.42
N GLY A 168 18.36 2.31 1.71
CA GLY A 168 17.76 0.99 1.98
C GLY A 168 16.76 1.02 3.13
N ASP A 169 17.10 1.72 4.20
CA ASP A 169 16.25 1.84 5.39
C ASP A 169 15.08 2.81 5.12
N VAL A 170 15.32 3.87 4.37
CA VAL A 170 14.27 4.82 3.95
C VAL A 170 13.25 4.13 3.04
N VAL A 171 13.70 3.33 2.06
CA VAL A 171 12.78 2.61 1.16
C VAL A 171 11.99 1.53 1.91
N LYS A 172 12.60 0.82 2.86
CA LYS A 172 11.87 -0.11 3.73
C LYS A 172 10.82 0.60 4.57
N ALA A 173 11.17 1.73 5.16
CA ALA A 173 10.26 2.53 5.96
C ALA A 173 9.12 3.12 5.12
N ILE A 174 9.39 3.58 3.90
CA ILE A 174 8.38 4.04 2.94
C ILE A 174 7.47 2.87 2.55
N LYS A 175 8.03 1.70 2.24
CA LYS A 175 7.24 0.50 1.92
C LYS A 175 6.29 0.15 3.07
N GLN A 176 6.79 0.11 4.30
CA GLN A 176 5.98 -0.14 5.50
C GLN A 176 4.90 0.92 5.70
N SER A 177 5.23 2.20 5.50
CA SER A 177 4.26 3.29 5.64
C SER A 177 3.16 3.21 4.57
N LEU A 178 3.50 2.92 3.32
CA LEU A 178 2.53 2.72 2.24
C LEU A 178 1.66 1.47 2.47
N GLU A 179 2.23 0.41 3.02
CA GLU A 179 1.48 -0.78 3.43
C GLU A 179 0.51 -0.47 4.57
N THR A 180 0.92 0.35 5.53
CA THR A 180 0.07 0.81 6.65
C THR A 180 -1.07 1.73 6.15
N GLU A 181 -0.81 2.55 5.13
CA GLU A 181 -1.81 3.42 4.51
C GLU A 181 -2.72 2.69 3.49
N GLY A 182 -2.66 1.35 3.44
CA GLY A 182 -3.51 0.54 2.55
C GLY A 182 -3.06 0.55 1.08
N MET A 183 -1.92 1.16 0.78
CA MET A 183 -1.31 1.16 -0.56
C MET A 183 -0.30 0.02 -0.75
N GLY A 184 -0.35 -1.00 0.07
CA GLY A 184 0.52 -2.18 0.01
C GLY A 184 0.43 -2.95 -1.32
N ASP A 185 -0.61 -2.70 -2.13
CA ASP A 185 -0.79 -3.30 -3.47
C ASP A 185 0.12 -2.71 -4.56
N LEU A 186 0.89 -1.68 -4.22
CA LEU A 186 1.84 -1.09 -5.14
C LEU A 186 3.15 -1.89 -5.13
N GLY A 187 3.45 -2.56 -6.24
CA GLY A 187 4.72 -3.25 -6.43
C GLY A 187 5.88 -2.26 -6.40
N LEU A 188 6.58 -2.16 -5.25
CA LEU A 188 7.80 -1.36 -5.13
C LEU A 188 8.99 -2.18 -5.62
N ALA A 189 9.49 -1.86 -6.84
CA ALA A 189 10.77 -2.35 -7.31
C ALA A 189 11.87 -1.36 -6.94
N VAL A 190 12.92 -1.83 -6.28
CA VAL A 190 14.06 -1.01 -5.89
C VAL A 190 15.24 -1.31 -6.82
N THR A 191 15.65 -0.31 -7.61
CA THR A 191 16.79 -0.43 -8.52
C THR A 191 17.89 0.56 -8.12
N GLY A 192 19.16 0.11 -8.12
CA GLY A 192 20.34 0.95 -7.82
C GLY A 192 21.11 1.36 -9.08
N PRO A 193 22.04 2.35 -8.97
CA PRO A 193 22.88 2.78 -10.08
C PRO A 193 23.82 1.68 -10.56
N GLY A 194 23.93 1.50 -11.88
CA GLY A 194 24.83 0.55 -12.49
C GLY A 194 24.33 -0.90 -12.57
N THR A 195 23.13 -1.15 -12.12
CA THR A 195 22.35 -2.28 -12.58
C THR A 195 21.37 -1.75 -13.64
N GLU A 196 21.67 -1.93 -14.92
CA GLU A 196 20.63 -2.45 -15.76
C GLU A 196 20.07 -3.60 -14.94
N SER A 197 18.93 -3.37 -14.32
CA SER A 197 18.20 -4.46 -13.68
C SER A 197 17.84 -5.38 -14.84
N LEU A 198 18.72 -6.33 -15.11
CA LEU A 198 18.37 -7.52 -15.84
C LEU A 198 17.35 -8.22 -14.94
N THR A 199 16.12 -7.65 -14.89
CA THR A 199 15.00 -8.41 -14.42
C THR A 199 14.89 -9.58 -15.33
N ARG A 200 15.21 -10.74 -14.79
CA ARG A 200 15.10 -11.99 -15.50
C ARG A 200 13.76 -12.58 -15.14
N LYS A 201 12.98 -12.91 -16.17
CA LYS A 201 11.79 -13.73 -15.98
C LYS A 201 12.25 -15.15 -15.67
N GLU A 202 12.09 -15.56 -14.42
CA GLU A 202 12.36 -16.92 -13.97
C GLU A 202 11.07 -17.72 -13.93
N THR A 203 11.10 -18.93 -14.48
CA THR A 203 9.97 -19.86 -14.48
C THR A 203 10.19 -20.92 -13.43
N PHE A 204 9.24 -21.05 -12.52
CA PHE A 204 9.20 -22.04 -11.47
C PHE A 204 8.25 -23.16 -11.89
N LYS A 205 8.74 -24.39 -11.96
CA LYS A 205 7.94 -25.55 -12.34
C LYS A 205 7.79 -26.48 -11.15
N ARG A 206 6.67 -27.18 -11.06
CA ARG A 206 6.52 -28.24 -10.07
C ARG A 206 7.61 -29.28 -10.24
N ARG A 207 8.17 -29.72 -9.13
CA ARG A 207 9.14 -30.83 -9.15
C ARG A 207 8.46 -32.09 -9.68
N PRO A 208 9.18 -32.96 -10.42
CA PRO A 208 8.62 -34.16 -11.03
C PRO A 208 7.85 -35.05 -10.03
N GLN A 209 8.35 -35.15 -8.79
CA GLN A 209 7.70 -35.94 -7.75
C GLN A 209 6.34 -35.43 -7.32
N PHE A 210 6.04 -34.15 -7.55
CA PHE A 210 4.80 -33.46 -7.18
C PHE A 210 3.92 -33.10 -8.38
N ALA A 211 4.38 -33.36 -9.61
CA ALA A 211 3.68 -32.95 -10.82
C ALA A 211 2.28 -33.62 -10.96
N HIS A 212 2.11 -34.79 -10.37
CA HIS A 212 0.84 -35.51 -10.37
C HIS A 212 -0.20 -34.99 -9.37
N LEU A 213 0.20 -34.10 -8.43
CA LEU A 213 -0.69 -33.63 -7.40
C LEU A 213 -1.61 -32.50 -7.94
N SER A 214 -2.89 -32.61 -7.69
CA SER A 214 -3.84 -31.51 -7.82
C SER A 214 -4.09 -30.93 -6.43
N ILE A 215 -3.55 -29.73 -6.15
CA ILE A 215 -3.61 -29.10 -4.83
C ILE A 215 -4.60 -27.96 -4.86
N TYR A 216 -5.69 -28.12 -4.13
CA TYR A 216 -6.72 -27.12 -3.93
C TYR A 216 -6.57 -26.48 -2.56
N LEU A 217 -6.74 -25.15 -2.50
CA LEU A 217 -6.74 -24.39 -1.26
C LEU A 217 -8.05 -23.62 -1.14
N PRO A 218 -8.74 -23.70 0.02
CA PRO A 218 -10.06 -23.09 0.16
C PRO A 218 -9.95 -21.57 0.09
N ARG A 219 -10.89 -20.95 -0.61
CA ARG A 219 -11.12 -19.51 -0.57
C ARG A 219 -12.20 -19.17 0.44
N VAL A 220 -12.16 -17.95 0.93
CA VAL A 220 -13.30 -17.38 1.64
C VAL A 220 -14.36 -17.02 0.59
N THR A 221 -15.49 -17.72 0.61
CA THR A 221 -16.52 -17.63 -0.43
C THR A 221 -17.79 -17.03 0.10
N TRP A 222 -18.42 -16.19 -0.73
CA TRP A 222 -19.78 -15.70 -0.56
C TRP A 222 -20.76 -16.67 -1.20
N VAL A 223 -21.80 -17.04 -0.45
CA VAL A 223 -22.87 -17.96 -0.89
C VAL A 223 -24.11 -17.17 -1.25
N GLU A 224 -24.50 -17.21 -2.50
CA GLU A 224 -25.75 -16.64 -3.01
C GLU A 224 -26.75 -17.75 -3.32
N HIS A 225 -28.03 -17.45 -3.20
CA HIS A 225 -29.10 -18.32 -3.65
C HIS A 225 -29.75 -17.68 -4.86
N ASP A 226 -29.87 -18.41 -5.96
CA ASP A 226 -30.60 -17.96 -7.11
C ASP A 226 -32.14 -17.99 -6.87
N ALA A 227 -32.91 -17.52 -7.83
CA ALA A 227 -34.37 -17.48 -7.74
C ALA A 227 -35.03 -18.87 -7.58
N MET A 228 -34.29 -19.94 -7.90
CA MET A 228 -34.71 -21.35 -7.73
C MET A 228 -34.20 -21.97 -6.43
N GLY A 229 -33.45 -21.20 -5.61
CA GLY A 229 -32.88 -21.69 -4.34
C GLY A 229 -31.54 -22.42 -4.49
N ASN A 230 -30.96 -22.46 -5.69
CA ASN A 230 -29.65 -23.12 -5.89
C ASN A 230 -28.53 -22.25 -5.33
N LYS A 231 -27.57 -22.87 -4.70
CA LYS A 231 -26.41 -22.18 -4.14
C LYS A 231 -25.40 -21.82 -5.24
N ARG A 232 -25.11 -20.53 -5.38
CA ARG A 232 -23.97 -20.03 -6.15
C ARG A 232 -22.89 -19.55 -5.21
N ARG A 233 -21.66 -19.84 -5.52
CA ARG A 233 -20.50 -19.44 -4.73
C ARG A 233 -19.54 -18.65 -5.57
N ARG A 234 -19.01 -17.58 -5.00
CA ARG A 234 -17.94 -16.76 -5.56
C ARG A 234 -16.99 -16.33 -4.45
N GLU A 235 -15.81 -15.87 -4.81
CA GLU A 235 -14.91 -15.28 -3.83
C GLU A 235 -15.57 -14.10 -3.13
N LEU A 236 -15.34 -13.96 -1.82
CA LEU A 236 -15.83 -12.85 -1.00
C LEU A 236 -15.24 -11.53 -1.51
N ALA A 237 -16.09 -10.55 -1.76
CA ALA A 237 -15.72 -9.19 -2.16
C ALA A 237 -15.94 -8.21 -1.01
N TYR A 238 -14.85 -7.58 -0.53
CA TYR A 238 -14.88 -6.70 0.64
C TYR A 238 -15.93 -5.58 0.52
N GLU A 239 -15.94 -4.86 -0.59
CA GLU A 239 -16.81 -3.68 -0.75
C GLU A 239 -18.29 -4.06 -0.82
N SER A 240 -18.66 -5.05 -1.62
CA SER A 240 -20.06 -5.43 -1.84
C SER A 240 -20.64 -6.33 -0.75
N ASP A 241 -19.81 -7.17 -0.14
CA ASP A 241 -20.32 -8.22 0.76
C ASP A 241 -20.16 -7.84 2.24
N ILE A 242 -19.17 -7.01 2.57
CA ILE A 242 -18.90 -6.59 3.94
C ILE A 242 -19.27 -5.12 4.12
N ILE A 243 -18.62 -4.18 3.42
CA ILE A 243 -18.80 -2.74 3.64
C ILE A 243 -20.23 -2.30 3.35
N ALA A 244 -20.84 -2.78 2.25
CA ALA A 244 -22.21 -2.45 1.90
C ALA A 244 -23.25 -2.93 2.93
N ARG A 245 -22.87 -3.82 3.86
CA ARG A 245 -23.73 -4.36 4.93
C ARG A 245 -23.47 -3.76 6.31
N ILE A 246 -22.50 -2.86 6.42
CA ILE A 246 -22.28 -2.18 7.69
C ILE A 246 -23.48 -1.32 8.04
N ASP A 247 -24.08 -1.57 9.20
CA ASP A 247 -25.06 -0.68 9.79
C ASP A 247 -24.37 0.47 10.52
N TRP A 248 -24.23 1.58 9.82
CA TRP A 248 -23.65 2.79 10.38
C TRP A 248 -24.55 3.56 11.33
N THR A 249 -25.81 3.17 11.51
CA THR A 249 -26.73 3.84 12.46
C THR A 249 -26.31 3.65 13.91
N GLY A 250 -25.58 2.56 14.19
CA GLY A 250 -24.98 2.26 15.48
C GLY A 250 -23.62 2.89 15.74
N LEU A 251 -23.17 3.85 14.91
CA LEU A 251 -21.90 4.54 15.08
C LEU A 251 -21.89 5.33 16.42
N ASP A 252 -20.98 4.98 17.32
CA ASP A 252 -20.76 5.75 18.54
C ASP A 252 -19.95 7.02 18.25
N THR A 253 -20.66 8.11 18.01
CA THR A 253 -20.03 9.40 17.76
C THR A 253 -19.42 10.03 19.02
N THR A 254 -19.72 9.53 20.22
CA THR A 254 -19.22 10.11 21.48
C THR A 254 -17.75 9.77 21.72
N ALA A 255 -17.27 8.65 21.19
CA ALA A 255 -15.88 8.22 21.25
C ALA A 255 -14.99 8.93 20.23
N LEU A 256 -15.57 9.49 19.15
CA LEU A 256 -14.82 10.13 18.09
C LEU A 256 -14.15 11.43 18.58
N ALA A 257 -12.86 11.56 18.30
CA ALA A 257 -12.05 12.72 18.68
C ALA A 257 -12.13 13.11 20.18
N GLN A 258 -12.41 12.13 21.06
CA GLN A 258 -12.66 12.39 22.49
C GLN A 258 -11.52 13.16 23.17
N ASP A 259 -10.27 12.79 22.91
CA ASP A 259 -9.07 13.40 23.49
C ASP A 259 -8.39 14.41 22.56
N TRP A 260 -9.04 14.74 21.44
CA TRP A 260 -8.46 15.68 20.51
C TRP A 260 -8.49 17.10 21.07
N ALA A 261 -7.36 17.81 20.91
CA ALA A 261 -7.21 19.20 21.24
C ALA A 261 -6.54 19.95 20.06
N PRO A 262 -6.90 21.22 19.83
CA PRO A 262 -6.24 22.03 18.83
C PRO A 262 -4.74 22.13 19.08
N ASP A 263 -3.92 22.01 18.05
CA ASP A 263 -2.48 22.13 18.17
C ASP A 263 -2.10 23.60 18.46
N ALA A 264 -1.39 23.84 19.56
CA ALA A 264 -0.88 25.17 19.91
C ALA A 264 0.06 25.76 18.84
N ARG A 265 0.61 24.93 17.95
CA ARG A 265 1.45 25.32 16.82
C ARG A 265 0.65 25.65 15.55
N GLY A 266 -0.66 25.42 15.53
CA GLY A 266 -1.54 25.62 14.38
C GLY A 266 -1.71 27.08 13.93
N GLN A 267 -1.26 28.07 14.71
CA GLN A 267 -1.32 29.48 14.31
C GLN A 267 -0.53 29.77 13.02
N HIS A 268 0.54 29.02 12.72
CA HIS A 268 1.32 29.20 11.50
C HIS A 268 0.66 28.56 10.26
N GLY A 269 -0.06 27.46 10.42
CA GLY A 269 -0.81 26.79 9.34
C GLY A 269 -2.05 27.59 8.90
N ALA A 270 -2.69 28.30 9.84
CA ALA A 270 -3.87 29.11 9.55
C ALA A 270 -3.55 30.33 8.69
N GLN A 271 -2.40 30.97 8.91
CA GLN A 271 -1.97 32.08 8.06
C GLN A 271 -1.73 31.66 6.61
N LEU A 272 -1.24 30.45 6.37
CA LEU A 272 -1.06 29.91 5.02
C LEU A 272 -2.40 29.61 4.33
N HIS A 273 -3.39 29.09 5.07
CA HIS A 273 -4.74 28.81 4.54
C HIS A 273 -5.50 30.10 4.21
N LEU A 274 -5.44 31.11 5.08
CA LEU A 274 -6.03 32.42 4.82
C LEU A 274 -5.39 33.10 3.59
N GLY A 275 -4.07 32.99 3.45
CA GLY A 275 -3.36 33.50 2.28
C GLY A 275 -3.80 32.84 0.97
N LEU A 276 -4.07 31.55 0.97
CA LEU A 276 -4.54 30.82 -0.22
C LEU A 276 -6.01 31.13 -0.57
N GLU A 277 -6.88 31.31 0.41
CA GLU A 277 -8.28 31.70 0.16
C GLU A 277 -8.40 33.16 -0.29
N LEU A 278 -7.61 34.06 0.29
CA LEU A 278 -7.52 35.46 -0.18
C LEU A 278 -6.96 35.51 -1.61
N LEU A 279 -5.94 34.74 -1.95
CA LEU A 279 -5.42 34.65 -3.32
C LEU A 279 -6.46 34.12 -4.30
N ARG A 280 -7.25 33.09 -3.90
CA ARG A 280 -8.36 32.57 -4.72
C ARG A 280 -9.50 33.59 -4.89
N ALA A 281 -9.84 34.33 -3.84
CA ALA A 281 -10.84 35.40 -3.89
C ALA A 281 -10.37 36.57 -4.75
N GLN A 282 -9.09 36.95 -4.69
CA GLN A 282 -8.49 37.97 -5.57
C GLN A 282 -8.43 37.55 -7.04
N GLN A 283 -8.19 36.23 -7.32
CA GLN A 283 -8.24 35.72 -8.69
C GLN A 283 -9.66 35.73 -9.28
N GLN A 284 -10.68 35.56 -8.44
CA GLN A 284 -12.10 35.66 -8.87
C GLN A 284 -12.60 37.09 -9.00
N ASN A 285 -11.91 38.06 -8.39
CA ASN A 285 -12.32 39.46 -8.42
C ASN A 285 -11.07 40.40 -8.39
N PRO A 286 -10.45 40.70 -9.55
CA PRO A 286 -9.19 41.45 -9.64
C PRO A 286 -9.23 42.88 -9.08
N ASN A 287 -10.45 43.41 -8.85
CA ASN A 287 -10.65 44.79 -8.32
C ASN A 287 -10.88 44.79 -6.80
N MET A 288 -10.66 43.71 -6.11
CA MET A 288 -10.77 43.65 -4.65
C MET A 288 -9.46 44.15 -4.04
N GLU A 289 -9.46 45.38 -3.49
CA GLU A 289 -8.35 45.88 -2.68
C GLU A 289 -8.15 44.93 -1.47
N PRO A 290 -6.89 44.62 -1.08
CA PRO A 290 -6.66 43.83 0.10
C PRO A 290 -7.21 44.59 1.31
N ALA A 291 -8.23 44.04 1.94
CA ALA A 291 -8.68 44.54 3.22
C ALA A 291 -7.54 44.38 4.22
N GLU A 292 -7.07 45.49 4.79
CA GLU A 292 -6.09 45.54 5.88
C GLU A 292 -6.64 44.91 7.21
N ASP A 293 -7.78 44.24 7.16
CA ASP A 293 -8.44 43.72 8.33
C ASP A 293 -8.17 42.23 8.47
N ASP A 294 -7.23 41.89 9.35
CA ASP A 294 -6.81 40.53 9.81
C ASP A 294 -7.98 39.78 10.51
N THR A 295 -9.23 40.18 10.29
CA THR A 295 -10.45 39.75 10.96
C THR A 295 -11.44 39.02 10.08
N ALA A 296 -11.09 38.62 8.84
CA ALA A 296 -11.96 37.73 8.08
C ALA A 296 -12.22 36.45 8.90
N PRO A 297 -13.47 36.13 9.24
CA PRO A 297 -13.75 34.99 10.10
C PRO A 297 -13.34 33.71 9.39
N LEU A 298 -12.30 33.07 9.89
CA LEU A 298 -11.93 31.71 9.46
C LEU A 298 -13.12 30.80 9.80
N ARG A 299 -13.91 30.42 8.81
CA ARG A 299 -15.06 29.56 9.00
C ARG A 299 -14.62 28.09 8.88
N LEU A 300 -15.17 27.26 9.76
CA LEU A 300 -14.97 25.84 9.70
C LEU A 300 -15.68 25.25 8.48
N ASP A 301 -14.91 24.70 7.54
CA ASP A 301 -15.46 24.01 6.36
C ASP A 301 -15.85 22.57 6.71
N ARG A 302 -17.10 22.39 7.17
CA ARG A 302 -17.67 21.07 7.47
C ARG A 302 -17.71 20.15 6.26
N ALA A 303 -18.00 20.71 5.07
CA ALA A 303 -18.07 19.92 3.85
C ALA A 303 -16.72 19.36 3.44
N ARG A 304 -15.63 20.06 3.74
CA ARG A 304 -14.26 19.55 3.56
C ARG A 304 -13.98 18.37 4.47
N LEU A 305 -14.35 18.45 5.76
CA LEU A 305 -14.19 17.35 6.69
C LEU A 305 -14.98 16.12 6.22
N VAL A 306 -16.25 16.30 5.86
CA VAL A 306 -17.09 15.20 5.34
C VAL A 306 -16.49 14.57 4.09
N ARG A 307 -16.08 15.37 3.10
CA ARG A 307 -15.45 14.85 1.88
C ARG A 307 -14.19 14.04 2.15
N GLY A 308 -13.42 14.43 3.17
CA GLY A 308 -12.23 13.69 3.60
C GLY A 308 -12.51 12.36 4.31
N LEU A 309 -13.77 12.01 4.55
CA LEU A 309 -14.19 10.78 5.25
C LEU A 309 -14.97 9.80 4.35
N LEU A 310 -15.34 10.20 3.12
CA LEU A 310 -16.23 9.40 2.26
C LEU A 310 -15.63 8.08 1.76
N ASP A 311 -14.32 7.95 1.77
CA ASP A 311 -13.61 6.70 1.47
C ASP A 311 -13.67 5.68 2.63
N ILE A 312 -13.99 6.15 3.85
CA ILE A 312 -14.16 5.34 5.06
C ILE A 312 -15.64 5.05 5.31
N VAL A 313 -16.45 6.11 5.32
CA VAL A 313 -17.90 6.07 5.50
C VAL A 313 -18.57 6.44 4.18
N PRO A 314 -19.00 5.48 3.35
CA PRO A 314 -19.44 5.75 1.98
C PRO A 314 -20.77 6.50 1.86
N ASN A 315 -21.45 6.77 2.97
CA ASN A 315 -22.68 7.55 3.05
C ASN A 315 -22.41 8.96 3.56
N ALA A 316 -22.55 9.96 2.67
CA ALA A 316 -22.27 11.36 2.98
C ALA A 316 -23.13 11.93 4.12
N TRP A 317 -24.36 11.46 4.31
CA TRP A 317 -25.24 11.92 5.37
C TRP A 317 -24.81 11.39 6.74
N ILE A 318 -24.36 10.13 6.79
CA ILE A 318 -23.80 9.54 8.00
C ILE A 318 -22.49 10.23 8.37
N ALA A 319 -21.61 10.43 7.40
CA ALA A 319 -20.35 11.17 7.60
C ALA A 319 -20.61 12.60 8.07
N TRP A 320 -21.65 13.27 7.53
CA TRP A 320 -22.06 14.60 7.99
C TRP A 320 -22.54 14.57 9.45
N GLY A 321 -23.40 13.62 9.79
CA GLY A 321 -23.89 13.43 11.18
C GLY A 321 -22.75 13.20 12.17
N ALA A 322 -21.76 12.37 11.81
CA ALA A 322 -20.58 12.12 12.62
C ALA A 322 -19.75 13.40 12.85
N VAL A 323 -19.47 14.15 11.77
CA VAL A 323 -18.76 15.44 11.85
C VAL A 323 -19.51 16.44 12.70
N ASP A 324 -20.83 16.57 12.52
CA ASP A 324 -21.67 17.51 13.28
C ASP A 324 -21.71 17.17 14.76
N ALA A 325 -21.85 15.90 15.10
CA ALA A 325 -21.82 15.42 16.48
C ALA A 325 -20.47 15.74 17.15
N VAL A 326 -19.36 15.45 16.48
CA VAL A 326 -18.01 15.74 17.00
C VAL A 326 -17.80 17.25 17.20
N LEU A 327 -18.18 18.06 16.23
CA LEU A 327 -18.06 19.53 16.34
C LEU A 327 -18.88 20.07 17.51
N THR A 328 -20.10 19.55 17.68
CA THR A 328 -20.97 19.91 18.82
C THR A 328 -20.30 19.57 20.15
N GLN A 329 -19.70 18.39 20.26
CA GLN A 329 -18.96 17.97 21.47
C GLN A 329 -17.73 18.86 21.73
N LEU A 330 -16.95 19.17 20.69
CA LEU A 330 -15.77 20.03 20.84
C LEU A 330 -16.15 21.44 21.29
N LEU A 331 -17.23 22.01 20.75
CA LEU A 331 -17.78 23.30 21.19
C LEU A 331 -18.30 23.24 22.61
N ALA A 332 -19.00 22.16 23.00
CA ALA A 332 -19.50 21.95 24.37
C ALA A 332 -18.36 21.82 25.40
N ARG A 333 -17.17 21.32 24.96
CA ARG A 333 -15.94 21.30 25.79
C ARG A 333 -15.29 22.68 25.93
N GLY A 334 -15.87 23.74 25.34
CA GLY A 334 -15.38 25.12 25.42
C GLY A 334 -14.31 25.47 24.39
N LEU A 335 -14.09 24.63 23.37
CA LEU A 335 -13.17 24.95 22.30
C LEU A 335 -13.78 26.00 21.36
N ALA A 336 -13.02 27.06 21.06
CA ALA A 336 -13.47 28.10 20.13
C ALA A 336 -13.54 27.54 18.70
N GLU A 337 -14.58 27.86 17.94
CA GLU A 337 -14.75 27.44 16.55
C GLU A 337 -13.53 27.81 15.68
N ARG A 338 -12.95 29.00 15.90
CA ARG A 338 -11.72 29.44 15.21
C ARG A 338 -10.55 28.49 15.48
N ALA A 339 -10.37 28.00 16.71
CA ALA A 339 -9.29 27.08 17.06
C ALA A 339 -9.48 25.71 16.36
N ILE A 340 -10.73 25.25 16.28
CA ILE A 340 -11.10 24.02 15.54
C ILE A 340 -10.83 24.20 14.04
N ALA A 341 -11.22 25.34 13.47
CA ALA A 341 -11.02 25.65 12.05
C ALA A 341 -9.52 25.69 11.68
N VAL A 342 -8.70 26.31 12.52
CA VAL A 342 -7.24 26.36 12.37
C VAL A 342 -6.62 24.96 12.36
N SER A 343 -7.08 24.08 13.23
CA SER A 343 -6.57 22.73 13.41
C SER A 343 -7.39 21.66 12.65
N SER A 344 -8.19 22.08 11.65
CA SER A 344 -9.11 21.19 10.93
C SER A 344 -8.43 20.03 10.22
N ALA A 345 -7.18 20.18 9.77
CA ALA A 345 -6.40 19.09 9.18
C ALA A 345 -6.08 18.01 10.22
N SER A 346 -5.59 18.39 11.40
CA SER A 346 -5.33 17.47 12.52
C SER A 346 -6.62 16.81 13.03
N LEU A 347 -7.75 17.54 13.06
CA LEU A 347 -9.05 16.97 13.38
C LEU A 347 -9.47 15.93 12.34
N LEU A 348 -9.28 16.22 11.05
CA LEU A 348 -9.59 15.26 9.99
C LEU A 348 -8.75 13.98 10.11
N GLU A 349 -7.45 14.10 10.36
CA GLU A 349 -6.57 12.94 10.57
C GLU A 349 -7.04 12.09 11.75
N ARG A 350 -7.42 12.73 12.86
CA ARG A 350 -7.95 12.04 14.03
C ARG A 350 -9.27 11.35 13.72
N LEU A 351 -10.22 12.04 13.07
CA LEU A 351 -11.50 11.46 12.67
C LEU A 351 -11.33 10.28 11.72
N ARG A 352 -10.39 10.38 10.77
CA ARG A 352 -10.08 9.27 9.88
C ARG A 352 -9.61 8.04 10.66
N ALA A 353 -8.66 8.21 11.58
CA ALA A 353 -8.14 7.11 12.39
C ALA A 353 -9.23 6.44 13.24
N ASP A 354 -10.06 7.24 13.92
CA ASP A 354 -11.15 6.73 14.77
C ASP A 354 -12.23 6.01 13.93
N LEU A 355 -12.62 6.59 12.78
CA LEU A 355 -13.62 6.00 11.88
C LEU A 355 -13.09 4.77 11.13
N GLU A 356 -11.81 4.70 10.81
CA GLU A 356 -11.19 3.49 10.26
C GLU A 356 -11.21 2.34 11.26
N ALA A 357 -10.87 2.61 12.52
CA ALA A 357 -10.95 1.63 13.59
C ALA A 357 -12.39 1.13 13.79
N GLU A 358 -13.36 2.03 13.80
CA GLU A 358 -14.78 1.69 13.97
C GLU A 358 -15.33 0.92 12.74
N ARG A 359 -14.97 1.33 11.53
CA ARG A 359 -15.28 0.58 10.30
C ARG A 359 -14.77 -0.85 10.38
N ASP A 360 -13.52 -1.03 10.80
CA ASP A 360 -12.91 -2.35 10.89
C ASP A 360 -13.60 -3.22 11.95
N ARG A 361 -14.01 -2.62 13.06
CA ARG A 361 -14.80 -3.30 14.12
C ARG A 361 -16.18 -3.73 13.59
N LEU A 362 -16.90 -2.83 12.91
CA LEU A 362 -18.20 -3.12 12.32
C LEU A 362 -18.10 -4.15 11.20
N ALA A 363 -17.07 -4.04 10.35
CA ALA A 363 -16.80 -4.99 9.28
C ALA A 363 -16.52 -6.40 9.83
N GLN A 364 -15.80 -6.51 10.95
CA GLN A 364 -15.60 -7.79 11.62
C GLN A 364 -16.93 -8.37 12.11
N ALA A 365 -17.78 -7.58 12.73
CA ALA A 365 -19.08 -8.03 13.21
C ALA A 365 -19.97 -8.52 12.05
N VAL A 366 -19.97 -7.81 10.91
CA VAL A 366 -20.66 -8.23 9.68
C VAL A 366 -20.09 -9.55 9.16
N PHE A 367 -18.77 -9.68 9.06
CA PHE A 367 -18.12 -10.90 8.60
C PHE A 367 -18.48 -12.11 9.47
N GLU A 368 -18.39 -11.96 10.79
CA GLU A 368 -18.73 -13.03 11.74
C GLU A 368 -20.21 -13.41 11.66
N HIS A 369 -21.10 -12.41 11.55
CA HIS A 369 -22.52 -12.66 11.36
C HIS A 369 -22.78 -13.44 10.06
N CYS A 370 -22.18 -13.01 8.94
CA CYS A 370 -22.33 -13.69 7.65
C CYS A 370 -21.81 -15.14 7.69
N MET A 371 -20.73 -15.41 8.44
CA MET A 371 -20.26 -16.77 8.67
C MET A 371 -21.26 -17.61 9.47
N GLN A 372 -21.85 -17.04 10.53
CA GLN A 372 -22.87 -17.72 11.34
C GLN A 372 -24.13 -18.04 10.55
N GLN A 373 -24.52 -17.18 9.61
CA GLN A 373 -25.67 -17.37 8.72
C GLN A 373 -25.38 -18.31 7.54
N GLY A 374 -24.12 -18.74 7.37
CA GLY A 374 -23.72 -19.55 6.21
C GLY A 374 -23.67 -18.79 4.88
N TRP A 375 -23.66 -17.43 4.93
CA TRP A 375 -23.45 -16.59 3.75
C TRP A 375 -21.97 -16.46 3.41
N VAL A 376 -21.10 -16.65 4.38
CA VAL A 376 -19.66 -16.76 4.18
C VAL A 376 -19.22 -18.15 4.59
N GLU A 377 -18.57 -18.87 3.67
CA GLU A 377 -18.05 -20.23 3.89
C GLU A 377 -16.52 -20.25 3.69
N PHE A 378 -15.86 -21.09 4.47
CA PHE A 378 -14.46 -21.46 4.27
C PHE A 378 -14.36 -22.99 4.26
N ARG A 379 -14.40 -23.57 3.07
CA ARG A 379 -14.45 -25.02 2.86
C ARG A 379 -13.58 -25.40 1.69
N LEU A 380 -12.97 -26.58 1.76
CA LEU A 380 -12.26 -27.14 0.62
C LEU A 380 -13.25 -27.61 -0.45
N ARG A 381 -13.01 -27.17 -1.67
CA ARG A 381 -13.75 -27.56 -2.87
C ARG A 381 -12.75 -27.95 -3.96
N THR A 382 -13.07 -28.94 -4.74
CA THR A 382 -12.26 -29.38 -5.88
C THR A 382 -12.81 -28.87 -7.22
N ASP A 383 -13.56 -27.77 -7.17
CA ASP A 383 -14.11 -27.08 -8.34
C ASP A 383 -13.37 -25.74 -8.58
N ALA A 384 -13.79 -25.00 -9.59
CA ALA A 384 -13.19 -23.71 -9.97
C ALA A 384 -13.40 -22.58 -8.94
N THR A 385 -14.14 -22.81 -7.85
CA THR A 385 -14.37 -21.82 -6.80
C THR A 385 -13.14 -21.65 -5.91
N ASP A 386 -12.39 -22.74 -5.68
CA ASP A 386 -11.20 -22.74 -4.86
C ASP A 386 -9.94 -22.34 -5.65
N TYR A 387 -8.88 -22.01 -4.90
CA TYR A 387 -7.60 -21.71 -5.49
C TYR A 387 -6.87 -23.01 -5.82
N VAL A 388 -6.46 -23.15 -7.07
CA VAL A 388 -5.64 -24.27 -7.51
C VAL A 388 -4.19 -23.82 -7.60
N LEU A 389 -3.29 -24.47 -6.85
CA LEU A 389 -1.86 -24.20 -6.99
C LEU A 389 -1.40 -24.59 -8.41
N PRO A 390 -0.79 -23.68 -9.18
CA PRO A 390 -0.46 -23.92 -10.58
C PRO A 390 0.61 -24.99 -10.76
N GLN A 391 0.77 -25.52 -11.96
CA GLN A 391 1.87 -26.41 -12.32
C GLN A 391 3.17 -25.65 -12.58
N GLU A 392 3.06 -24.41 -13.01
CA GLU A 392 4.17 -23.48 -13.20
C GLU A 392 3.73 -22.04 -12.98
N PHE A 393 4.66 -21.19 -12.60
CA PHE A 393 4.48 -19.75 -12.55
C PHE A 393 5.79 -19.05 -12.88
N ALA A 394 5.71 -17.77 -13.24
CA ALA A 394 6.88 -16.97 -13.56
C ALA A 394 6.92 -15.70 -12.73
N LEU A 395 8.12 -15.32 -12.29
CA LEU A 395 8.39 -14.07 -11.57
C LEU A 395 9.52 -13.31 -12.24
N GLU A 396 9.45 -12.00 -12.13
CA GLU A 396 10.57 -11.12 -12.47
C GLU A 396 11.48 -10.97 -11.25
N LEU A 397 12.67 -11.53 -11.33
CA LEU A 397 13.65 -11.48 -10.25
C LEU A 397 14.84 -10.60 -10.65
N SER A 398 15.33 -9.79 -9.70
CA SER A 398 16.51 -8.96 -9.87
C SER A 398 17.78 -9.68 -9.42
N GLY A 399 18.89 -9.48 -10.13
CA GLY A 399 20.18 -10.01 -9.74
C GLY A 399 20.47 -11.44 -10.19
N LYS A 400 21.59 -12.00 -9.72
CA LYS A 400 21.99 -13.39 -10.01
C LYS A 400 21.17 -14.36 -9.20
N PRO A 401 20.72 -15.50 -9.77
CA PRO A 401 20.01 -16.52 -9.02
C PRO A 401 20.94 -17.15 -7.98
N THR A 402 20.51 -17.08 -6.72
CA THR A 402 21.15 -17.81 -5.63
C THR A 402 20.24 -18.94 -5.21
N PHE A 403 20.73 -20.17 -5.30
CA PHE A 403 19.97 -21.33 -4.88
C PHE A 403 19.94 -21.43 -3.37
N MET A 404 18.76 -21.69 -2.82
CA MET A 404 18.58 -21.90 -1.41
C MET A 404 19.23 -23.22 -0.98
N GLN A 405 20.00 -23.19 0.09
CA GLN A 405 20.64 -24.35 0.69
C GLN A 405 20.26 -24.43 2.17
N ARG A 406 20.11 -25.65 2.65
CA ARG A 406 19.89 -25.93 4.06
C ARG A 406 21.18 -25.67 4.87
N PRO A 407 21.10 -25.41 6.18
CA PRO A 407 22.28 -25.22 7.03
C PRO A 407 23.25 -26.41 7.05
N ASP A 408 22.76 -27.62 6.78
CA ASP A 408 23.56 -28.86 6.65
C ASP A 408 24.18 -29.03 5.24
N ALA A 409 24.19 -27.98 4.44
CA ALA A 409 24.67 -27.93 3.05
C ALA A 409 23.93 -28.85 2.07
N LYS A 410 22.82 -29.46 2.47
CA LYS A 410 21.97 -30.22 1.56
C LYS A 410 21.10 -29.31 0.70
N LEU A 411 20.77 -29.77 -0.47
CA LEU A 411 19.85 -29.10 -1.36
C LEU A 411 18.43 -29.15 -0.80
N ILE A 412 17.61 -28.18 -1.20
CA ILE A 412 16.17 -28.19 -0.93
C ILE A 412 15.51 -29.28 -1.76
N GLU A 413 14.78 -30.17 -1.13
CA GLU A 413 14.18 -31.36 -1.77
C GLU A 413 12.65 -31.34 -1.76
N LYS A 414 12.04 -30.76 -0.70
CA LYS A 414 10.58 -30.80 -0.48
C LYS A 414 9.86 -29.51 -0.89
N SER A 415 10.58 -28.53 -1.46
CA SER A 415 9.92 -27.40 -2.13
C SER A 415 9.04 -27.91 -3.26
N LEU A 416 7.79 -27.46 -3.31
CA LEU A 416 6.84 -27.88 -4.35
C LEU A 416 7.30 -27.48 -5.76
N PHE A 417 8.03 -26.36 -5.86
CA PHE A 417 8.53 -25.83 -7.12
C PHE A 417 10.05 -25.80 -7.17
N GLU A 418 10.58 -25.85 -8.38
CA GLU A 418 11.99 -25.65 -8.68
C GLU A 418 12.19 -24.60 -9.77
N PRO A 419 13.29 -23.82 -9.73
CA PRO A 419 14.34 -23.86 -8.73
C PRO A 419 13.92 -23.24 -7.37
N ALA A 420 14.47 -23.73 -6.25
CA ALA A 420 14.33 -23.09 -4.95
C ALA A 420 15.36 -21.96 -4.84
N LEU A 421 14.96 -20.72 -4.99
CA LEU A 421 15.83 -19.55 -4.96
C LEU A 421 15.67 -18.76 -3.66
N GLU A 422 16.77 -18.21 -3.12
CA GLU A 422 16.74 -17.32 -1.96
C GLU A 422 15.88 -16.06 -2.21
N ALA A 423 15.81 -15.62 -3.46
CA ALA A 423 14.99 -14.47 -3.86
C ALA A 423 13.46 -14.66 -3.68
N LEU A 424 12.99 -15.89 -3.41
CA LEU A 424 11.59 -16.15 -3.05
C LEU A 424 11.28 -15.78 -1.60
N THR A 425 12.29 -15.63 -0.74
CA THR A 425 12.13 -15.24 0.65
C THR A 425 12.49 -13.77 0.83
N ASP A 426 11.62 -13.01 1.50
CA ASP A 426 11.79 -11.57 1.68
C ASP A 426 12.84 -11.23 2.74
N ASN A 427 13.13 -12.17 3.65
CA ASN A 427 14.06 -11.97 4.77
C ASN A 427 14.69 -13.28 5.26
N GLY A 428 15.68 -13.16 6.15
CA GLY A 428 16.40 -14.31 6.71
C GLY A 428 15.51 -15.25 7.53
N PHE A 429 14.52 -14.73 8.24
CA PHE A 429 13.59 -15.54 9.02
C PHE A 429 12.75 -16.47 8.13
N GLU A 430 12.21 -15.98 7.03
CA GLU A 430 11.49 -16.82 6.07
C GLU A 430 12.37 -17.90 5.45
N ARG A 431 13.63 -17.57 5.13
CA ARG A 431 14.59 -18.56 4.65
C ARG A 431 14.83 -19.65 5.69
N ASP A 432 15.00 -19.27 6.96
CA ASP A 432 15.21 -20.23 8.04
C ASP A 432 13.98 -21.14 8.23
N VAL A 433 12.76 -20.59 8.13
CA VAL A 433 11.51 -21.36 8.14
C VAL A 433 11.45 -22.33 6.96
N ALA A 434 11.78 -21.90 5.75
CA ALA A 434 11.82 -22.75 4.56
C ALA A 434 12.79 -23.95 4.73
N CYS A 435 14.00 -23.68 5.21
CA CYS A 435 15.01 -24.70 5.47
C CYS A 435 14.57 -25.68 6.58
N TYR A 436 13.95 -25.15 7.65
CA TYR A 436 13.41 -25.98 8.72
C TYR A 436 12.30 -26.89 8.22
N LEU A 437 11.32 -26.36 7.47
CA LEU A 437 10.26 -27.17 6.87
C LEU A 437 10.84 -28.30 6.02
N ASP A 438 11.80 -27.98 5.15
CA ASP A 438 12.43 -28.96 4.26
C ASP A 438 13.11 -30.10 5.03
N SER A 439 13.58 -29.85 6.26
CA SER A 439 14.24 -30.84 7.11
C SER A 439 13.29 -31.80 7.84
N GLN A 440 11.97 -31.49 7.91
CA GLN A 440 11.02 -32.27 8.70
C GLN A 440 10.63 -33.59 8.01
N ALA A 441 10.74 -34.71 8.72
CA ALA A 441 10.40 -36.03 8.16
C ALA A 441 8.92 -36.13 7.76
N ALA A 442 8.01 -35.63 8.59
CA ALA A 442 6.56 -35.68 8.36
C ALA A 442 6.08 -34.73 7.26
N LEU A 443 6.94 -33.83 6.76
CA LEU A 443 6.60 -32.91 5.68
C LEU A 443 6.54 -33.66 4.34
N GLN A 444 5.46 -33.45 3.60
CA GLN A 444 5.34 -33.93 2.22
C GLN A 444 5.93 -32.93 1.22
N TRP A 445 5.46 -31.70 1.26
CA TRP A 445 5.91 -30.60 0.40
C TRP A 445 5.68 -29.26 1.11
N TRP A 446 6.40 -28.22 0.68
CA TRP A 446 6.16 -26.83 1.06
C TRP A 446 6.24 -25.91 -0.14
N HIS A 447 5.56 -24.77 -0.05
CA HIS A 447 5.55 -23.70 -1.04
C HIS A 447 5.66 -22.35 -0.35
N ARG A 448 6.58 -21.50 -0.82
CA ARG A 448 6.62 -20.08 -0.48
C ARG A 448 5.62 -19.36 -1.38
N ASN A 449 4.55 -18.90 -0.78
CA ASN A 449 3.47 -18.22 -1.49
C ASN A 449 3.91 -16.82 -1.94
N VAL A 450 3.54 -16.42 -3.14
CA VAL A 450 3.87 -15.10 -3.68
C VAL A 450 2.71 -14.15 -3.41
N ALA A 451 2.94 -13.18 -2.53
CA ALA A 451 1.93 -12.20 -2.16
C ALA A 451 1.36 -11.49 -3.39
N LYS A 452 0.04 -11.25 -3.41
CA LYS A 452 -0.73 -10.57 -4.46
C LYS A 452 -0.82 -11.32 -5.81
N ALA A 453 0.08 -12.25 -6.09
CA ALA A 453 0.09 -13.04 -7.32
C ALA A 453 -0.54 -14.43 -7.15
N GLN A 454 -0.51 -14.96 -5.93
CA GLN A 454 -0.97 -16.31 -5.65
C GLN A 454 -2.05 -16.34 -4.55
N TYR A 455 -2.02 -17.37 -3.70
CA TYR A 455 -3.07 -17.63 -2.72
C TYR A 455 -3.22 -16.50 -1.70
N GLY A 456 -4.45 -16.01 -1.55
CA GLY A 456 -4.80 -14.96 -0.61
C GLY A 456 -6.18 -15.21 0.02
N LEU A 457 -6.32 -14.78 1.28
CA LEU A 457 -7.52 -14.93 2.09
C LEU A 457 -8.18 -13.57 2.31
N GLN A 458 -9.42 -13.40 1.84
CA GLN A 458 -10.21 -12.20 2.08
C GLN A 458 -10.89 -12.31 3.46
N GLY A 459 -10.62 -11.35 4.32
CA GLY A 459 -11.32 -11.18 5.58
C GLY A 459 -12.17 -9.91 5.60
N TRP A 460 -12.34 -9.34 6.81
CA TRP A 460 -13.13 -8.13 7.03
C TRP A 460 -12.37 -6.81 6.86
N LYS A 461 -11.10 -6.84 6.43
CA LYS A 461 -10.34 -5.67 5.99
C LYS A 461 -10.22 -5.64 4.47
N ARG A 462 -9.95 -4.45 3.92
CA ARG A 462 -9.86 -4.24 2.46
C ARG A 462 -8.80 -5.15 1.82
N ASN A 463 -7.65 -5.26 2.45
CA ASN A 463 -6.54 -6.04 1.93
C ASN A 463 -6.68 -7.52 2.29
N LYS A 464 -6.45 -8.38 1.30
CA LYS A 464 -6.34 -9.83 1.53
C LYS A 464 -5.10 -10.13 2.39
N VAL A 465 -5.19 -11.18 3.19
CA VAL A 465 -4.03 -11.79 3.84
C VAL A 465 -3.40 -12.77 2.86
N TYR A 466 -2.12 -12.57 2.56
CA TYR A 466 -1.32 -13.46 1.73
C TYR A 466 -0.35 -14.21 2.63
N PRO A 467 -0.68 -15.44 3.05
CA PRO A 467 0.19 -16.23 3.92
C PRO A 467 1.55 -16.46 3.27
N ASP A 468 2.59 -16.52 4.07
CA ASP A 468 3.95 -16.70 3.56
C ASP A 468 4.21 -18.09 3.04
N PHE A 469 3.70 -19.10 3.73
CA PHE A 469 3.93 -20.50 3.36
C PHE A 469 2.61 -21.28 3.30
N VAL A 470 2.61 -22.27 2.42
CA VAL A 470 1.64 -23.36 2.41
C VAL A 470 2.42 -24.67 2.37
N PHE A 471 2.12 -25.59 3.27
CA PHE A 471 2.78 -26.89 3.28
C PHE A 471 1.84 -28.01 3.67
N ALA A 472 2.13 -29.22 3.23
CA ALA A 472 1.41 -30.42 3.61
C ALA A 472 2.27 -31.33 4.48
N ARG A 473 1.64 -31.88 5.51
CA ARG A 473 2.23 -32.88 6.40
C ARG A 473 1.34 -34.07 6.58
N VAL A 474 1.95 -35.19 6.91
CA VAL A 474 1.23 -36.40 7.37
C VAL A 474 1.24 -36.43 8.89
N SER A 475 0.08 -36.48 9.50
CA SER A 475 -0.07 -36.73 10.94
C SER A 475 0.26 -38.18 11.30
N GLY A 476 0.56 -38.44 12.59
CA GLY A 476 0.88 -39.79 13.06
C GLY A 476 -0.23 -40.84 12.83
N ASP A 477 -1.48 -40.41 12.65
CA ASP A 477 -2.64 -41.20 12.26
C ASP A 477 -2.79 -41.43 10.73
N GLY A 478 -1.82 -40.91 9.94
CA GLY A 478 -1.83 -41.05 8.48
C GLY A 478 -2.69 -39.99 7.76
N GLN A 479 -3.32 -39.05 8.46
CA GLN A 479 -4.11 -38.00 7.83
C GLN A 479 -3.22 -36.90 7.23
N ASN A 480 -3.57 -36.48 6.03
CA ASN A 480 -2.94 -35.32 5.38
C ASN A 480 -3.52 -34.03 5.93
N THR A 481 -2.65 -33.14 6.38
CA THR A 481 -3.03 -31.79 6.82
C THR A 481 -2.27 -30.75 6.02
N VAL A 482 -2.99 -29.80 5.43
CA VAL A 482 -2.40 -28.60 4.84
C VAL A 482 -2.33 -27.51 5.90
N VAL A 483 -1.18 -26.87 6.01
CA VAL A 483 -0.95 -25.74 6.90
C VAL A 483 -0.71 -24.49 6.05
N VAL A 484 -1.48 -23.46 6.35
CA VAL A 484 -1.36 -22.11 5.78
C VAL A 484 -0.69 -21.25 6.85
N LEU A 485 0.56 -20.87 6.63
CA LEU A 485 1.40 -20.24 7.65
C LEU A 485 1.78 -18.81 7.28
N GLU A 486 1.55 -17.90 8.21
CA GLU A 486 2.06 -16.52 8.20
C GLU A 486 3.24 -16.41 9.16
N THR A 487 4.28 -15.66 8.78
CA THR A 487 5.47 -15.40 9.60
C THR A 487 5.54 -13.92 9.95
N LYS A 488 5.88 -13.61 11.19
CA LYS A 488 5.98 -12.20 11.66
C LYS A 488 7.16 -12.00 12.61
N GLY A 489 7.79 -10.83 12.52
CA GLY A 489 8.73 -10.38 13.55
C GLY A 489 7.99 -10.07 14.85
N LEU A 490 8.54 -10.46 15.99
CA LEU A 490 7.92 -10.23 17.31
C LEU A 490 7.68 -8.75 17.60
N HIS A 491 8.52 -7.86 17.08
CA HIS A 491 8.35 -6.41 17.22
C HIS A 491 7.05 -5.88 16.60
N LEU A 492 6.40 -6.66 15.72
CA LEU A 492 5.12 -6.35 15.09
C LEU A 492 3.92 -7.00 15.80
N ALA A 493 4.13 -7.78 16.87
CA ALA A 493 3.06 -8.55 17.53
C ALA A 493 1.89 -7.68 18.04
N GLY A 494 2.17 -6.44 18.43
CA GLY A 494 1.16 -5.47 18.88
C GLY A 494 0.53 -4.63 17.76
N SER A 495 0.94 -4.80 16.51
CA SER A 495 0.37 -4.01 15.41
C SER A 495 -1.03 -4.51 15.04
N ASP A 496 -1.91 -3.57 14.61
CA ASP A 496 -3.28 -3.87 14.18
C ASP A 496 -3.32 -4.86 13.02
N ASP A 497 -2.34 -4.81 12.11
CA ASP A 497 -2.21 -5.77 11.00
C ASP A 497 -1.95 -7.19 11.51
N THR A 498 -1.03 -7.34 12.47
CA THR A 498 -0.70 -8.65 13.03
C THR A 498 -1.87 -9.24 13.82
N GLN A 499 -2.54 -8.41 14.64
CA GLN A 499 -3.73 -8.81 15.39
C GLN A 499 -4.87 -9.24 14.43
N TYR A 500 -5.11 -8.47 13.38
CA TYR A 500 -6.09 -8.82 12.35
C TYR A 500 -5.75 -10.15 11.67
N LYS A 501 -4.51 -10.34 11.21
CA LYS A 501 -4.09 -11.58 10.56
C LYS A 501 -4.26 -12.79 11.48
N GLN A 502 -3.83 -12.64 12.73
CA GLN A 502 -3.98 -13.70 13.72
C GLN A 502 -5.44 -14.05 13.97
N ALA A 503 -6.30 -13.04 14.17
CA ALA A 503 -7.72 -13.24 14.40
C ALA A 503 -8.41 -13.91 13.20
N LEU A 504 -8.11 -13.45 11.97
CA LEU A 504 -8.65 -14.03 10.75
C LEU A 504 -8.24 -15.49 10.59
N LEU A 505 -6.94 -15.80 10.71
CA LEU A 505 -6.42 -17.16 10.54
C LEU A 505 -7.02 -18.13 11.58
N GLN A 506 -7.14 -17.70 12.84
CA GLN A 506 -7.83 -18.48 13.87
C GLN A 506 -9.30 -18.71 13.53
N ARG A 507 -10.01 -17.67 13.08
CA ARG A 507 -11.42 -17.75 12.71
C ARG A 507 -11.63 -18.70 11.53
N LEU A 508 -10.79 -18.63 10.51
CA LEU A 508 -10.86 -19.52 9.36
C LEU A 508 -10.56 -20.97 9.73
N THR A 509 -9.57 -21.21 10.59
CA THR A 509 -9.30 -22.56 11.11
C THR A 509 -10.51 -23.15 11.83
N GLN A 510 -11.16 -22.35 12.70
CA GLN A 510 -12.37 -22.81 13.41
C GLN A 510 -13.56 -23.06 12.50
N ALA A 511 -13.69 -22.23 11.44
CA ALA A 511 -14.78 -22.35 10.47
C ALA A 511 -14.55 -23.42 9.41
N TYR A 512 -13.30 -23.86 9.25
CA TYR A 512 -12.97 -24.88 8.26
C TYR A 512 -13.73 -26.17 8.55
N ALA A 513 -14.57 -26.57 7.62
CA ALA A 513 -15.20 -27.87 7.73
C ALA A 513 -14.20 -28.97 7.34
N SER A 514 -14.03 -29.95 8.19
CA SER A 514 -13.17 -31.11 7.96
C SER A 514 -13.58 -31.98 6.77
N GLN A 515 -14.60 -31.57 6.03
CA GLN A 515 -15.14 -32.28 4.88
C GLN A 515 -14.76 -31.55 3.60
N SER A 516 -14.07 -32.23 2.70
CA SER A 516 -13.91 -31.74 1.34
C SER A 516 -15.22 -31.95 0.58
N LEU A 517 -15.69 -30.90 -0.09
CA LEU A 517 -16.83 -30.97 -0.99
C LEU A 517 -16.30 -31.00 -2.41
N SER A 518 -16.62 -32.01 -3.17
CA SER A 518 -16.49 -32.01 -4.63
C SER A 518 -17.88 -31.88 -5.24
N SER A 519 -17.99 -31.08 -6.29
CA SER A 519 -19.24 -30.90 -7.02
C SER A 519 -19.15 -31.63 -8.35
N MET A 520 -20.17 -32.40 -8.64
CA MET A 520 -20.33 -33.06 -9.92
C MET A 520 -21.68 -32.62 -10.50
N GLY A 521 -21.63 -31.57 -11.31
CA GLY A 521 -22.82 -30.83 -11.72
C GLY A 521 -23.44 -30.08 -10.53
N GLU A 522 -24.74 -30.31 -10.27
CA GLU A 522 -25.47 -29.72 -9.14
C GLU A 522 -25.35 -30.55 -7.84
N VAL A 523 -24.72 -31.73 -7.89
CA VAL A 523 -24.57 -32.60 -6.75
C VAL A 523 -23.25 -32.31 -6.01
N GLU A 524 -23.36 -31.98 -4.75
CA GLU A 524 -22.23 -31.83 -3.84
C GLU A 524 -21.91 -33.20 -3.20
N LEU A 525 -20.71 -33.71 -3.46
CA LEU A 525 -20.23 -34.94 -2.88
C LEU A 525 -19.31 -34.64 -1.70
N LEU A 526 -19.57 -35.26 -0.56
CA LEU A 526 -18.69 -35.25 0.60
C LEU A 526 -17.58 -36.27 0.38
N GLY A 527 -16.33 -35.83 0.31
CA GLY A 527 -15.15 -36.70 0.26
C GLY A 527 -14.47 -36.78 1.63
N ASP A 528 -13.52 -37.72 1.77
CA ASP A 528 -12.65 -37.84 2.94
C ASP A 528 -11.83 -36.53 3.09
N GLY A 529 -12.05 -35.80 4.19
CA GLY A 529 -11.58 -34.44 4.34
C GLY A 529 -10.07 -34.34 4.56
N GLN A 530 -9.42 -33.56 3.72
CA GLN A 530 -8.10 -33.03 4.02
C GLN A 530 -8.20 -32.06 5.21
N GLY A 531 -7.38 -32.25 6.26
CA GLY A 531 -7.27 -31.30 7.35
C GLY A 531 -6.65 -29.99 6.86
N LEU A 532 -7.08 -28.85 7.40
CA LEU A 532 -6.47 -27.55 7.14
C LEU A 532 -6.35 -26.74 8.43
N VAL A 533 -5.19 -26.15 8.63
CA VAL A 533 -4.89 -25.26 9.74
C VAL A 533 -4.27 -23.98 9.19
N CYS A 534 -4.80 -22.84 9.59
CA CYS A 534 -4.18 -21.53 9.34
C CYS A 534 -3.49 -21.08 10.63
N ASP A 535 -2.20 -20.79 10.57
CA ASP A 535 -1.37 -20.47 11.74
C ASP A 535 -0.50 -19.25 11.49
N LEU A 536 -0.05 -18.62 12.58
CA LEU A 536 0.90 -17.51 12.58
C LEU A 536 2.00 -17.78 13.59
N VAL A 537 3.26 -17.59 13.18
CA VAL A 537 4.43 -17.73 14.05
C VAL A 537 5.27 -16.46 14.05
N PHE A 538 5.84 -16.17 15.23
CA PHE A 538 6.77 -15.07 15.42
C PHE A 538 8.21 -15.59 15.35
N ASP A 539 9.16 -14.72 14.98
CA ASP A 539 10.60 -15.03 14.86
C ASP A 539 11.26 -15.48 16.16
N THR A 540 10.57 -15.35 17.31
CA THR A 540 11.04 -15.81 18.61
C THR A 540 10.49 -17.19 18.93
N ALA A 541 11.36 -18.15 19.25
CA ALA A 541 11.02 -19.55 19.61
C ALA A 541 10.15 -20.27 18.56
N TRP A 542 10.18 -19.84 17.31
CA TRP A 542 9.34 -20.33 16.22
C TRP A 542 9.54 -21.83 15.92
N GLN A 543 10.78 -22.33 15.99
CA GLN A 543 11.07 -23.76 15.74
C GLN A 543 10.36 -24.64 16.75
N GLY A 544 10.41 -24.28 18.05
CA GLY A 544 9.70 -24.99 19.10
C GLY A 544 8.19 -24.94 18.91
N SER A 545 7.67 -23.79 18.48
CA SER A 545 6.24 -23.59 18.19
C SER A 545 5.77 -24.44 17.00
N LEU A 546 6.49 -24.42 15.87
CA LEU A 546 6.18 -25.22 14.71
C LEU A 546 6.30 -26.73 15.01
N ALA A 547 7.38 -27.13 15.71
CA ALA A 547 7.54 -28.52 16.14
C ALA A 547 6.36 -28.98 16.99
N ALA A 548 5.96 -28.20 18.00
CA ALA A 548 4.90 -28.56 18.93
C ALA A 548 3.52 -28.64 18.26
N ARG A 549 3.22 -27.71 17.33
CA ARG A 549 1.90 -27.62 16.70
C ARG A 549 1.74 -28.53 15.48
N HIS A 550 2.83 -28.74 14.73
CA HIS A 550 2.72 -29.35 13.42
C HIS A 550 3.56 -30.62 13.24
N PHE A 551 4.65 -30.83 13.99
CA PHE A 551 5.59 -31.92 13.71
C PHE A 551 5.87 -32.86 14.89
N ARG A 552 5.31 -32.62 16.07
CA ARG A 552 5.33 -33.62 17.15
C ARG A 552 4.24 -34.65 16.90
N PRO A 553 4.55 -35.97 17.15
CA PRO A 553 3.60 -37.03 17.02
C PRO A 553 2.41 -36.90 17.97
#